data_841fbee1f5f62d827d98af745d97c322
#
_entry.id   841fbee1f5f62d827d98af745d97c322
#
_cell.length_a   1.000
_cell.length_b   1.000
_cell.length_c   1.000
_cell.angle_alpha   90.00
_cell.angle_beta   90.00
_cell.angle_gamma   90.00
#
_symmetry.space_group_name_H-M   'P 1'
#
loop_
_entity.id
_entity.type
_entity.pdbx_description
1 polymer ?
#
loop_
_entity_poly.entity_id
_entity_poly.type
_entity_poly.pdbx_seq_one_letter_code
_entity_poly.pdbx_strand_id
1 'polypeptide(L)'
;MKKMFLMFAVVVALFCFADDVFAADGNSNIGKGIGAGLAVIGAGIGLGYIGAGMAESMARQPEMAKELSKSSLIIAALLEGVALFAMLICYMIN
;
A
#
# COMPACT_ATOMS: atom_id res chain seq x y z
N MET A 1 13.51 11.54 12.41
CA MET A 1 14.42 10.91 11.43
C MET A 1 14.76 9.47 11.77
N LYS A 2 15.13 9.10 13.00
CA LYS A 2 15.45 7.70 13.38
C LYS A 2 14.27 6.73 13.16
N LYS A 3 13.03 7.12 13.48
CA LYS A 3 11.85 6.27 13.29
C LYS A 3 11.53 6.05 11.81
N MET A 4 11.72 7.07 10.98
CA MET A 4 11.50 6.98 9.54
C MET A 4 12.56 6.10 8.87
N PHE A 5 13.82 6.19 9.32
CA PHE A 5 14.90 5.34 8.86
C PHE A 5 14.69 3.88 9.28
N LEU A 6 14.19 3.65 10.50
CA LEU A 6 13.85 2.31 10.99
C LEU A 6 12.70 1.70 10.18
N MET A 7 11.65 2.46 9.89
CA MET A 7 10.55 2.01 9.04
C MET A 7 11.02 1.68 7.62
N PHE A 8 11.88 2.52 7.04
CA PHE A 8 12.47 2.27 5.73
C PHE A 8 13.33 1.00 5.73
N ALA A 9 14.16 0.81 6.77
CA ALA A 9 14.98 -0.38 6.92
C ALA A 9 14.13 -1.66 7.08
N VAL A 10 13.02 -1.59 7.83
CA VAL A 10 12.07 -2.71 7.97
C VAL A 10 11.40 -3.03 6.64
N VAL A 11 10.98 -2.03 5.88
CA VAL A 11 10.38 -2.23 4.55
C VAL A 11 11.39 -2.86 3.59
N VAL A 12 12.62 -2.38 3.56
CA VAL A 12 13.69 -2.95 2.73
C VAL A 12 14.01 -4.39 3.16
N ALA A 13 14.07 -4.66 4.46
CA ALA A 13 14.27 -6.01 4.98
C ALA A 13 13.13 -6.95 4.57
N LEU A 14 11.87 -6.50 4.64
CA LEU A 14 10.71 -7.27 4.17
C LEU A 14 10.79 -7.55 2.67
N PHE A 15 11.26 -6.61 1.86
CA PHE A 15 11.49 -6.82 0.43
C PHE A 15 12.60 -7.85 0.17
N CYS A 16 13.71 -7.79 0.90
CA CYS A 16 14.81 -8.76 0.77
C CYS A 16 14.38 -10.17 1.21
N PHE A 17 13.58 -10.28 2.28
CA PHE A 17 13.01 -11.57 2.69
C PHE A 17 12.02 -12.13 1.68
N ALA A 18 11.31 -11.27 0.94
CA ALA A 18 10.38 -11.70 -0.10
C ALA A 18 11.11 -12.45 -1.23
N ASP A 19 12.29 -11.99 -1.65
CA ASP A 19 13.05 -12.63 -2.71
C ASP A 19 13.45 -14.08 -2.37
N ASP A 20 13.87 -14.34 -1.12
CA ASP A 20 14.23 -15.69 -0.67
C ASP A 20 13.03 -16.62 -0.57
N VAL A 21 11.87 -16.10 -0.20
CA VAL A 21 10.61 -16.89 -0.14
C VAL A 21 10.07 -17.20 -1.54
N PHE A 22 10.32 -16.32 -2.52
CA PHE A 22 9.93 -16.54 -3.92
C PHE A 22 10.87 -17.49 -4.66
N ALA A 23 12.13 -17.60 -4.24
CA ALA A 23 13.14 -18.46 -4.85
C ALA A 23 13.06 -19.93 -4.39
N ALA A 24 12.28 -20.24 -3.35
CA ALA A 24 12.09 -21.61 -2.87
C ALA A 24 11.16 -22.41 -3.79
N ASP A 25 11.74 -23.36 -4.50
CA ASP A 25 11.04 -24.30 -5.37
C ASP A 25 9.86 -24.99 -4.67
N GLY A 26 8.68 -24.88 -5.27
CA GLY A 26 7.53 -25.72 -4.97
C GLY A 26 6.38 -25.08 -4.21
N ASN A 27 6.44 -23.81 -3.78
CA ASN A 27 5.37 -23.14 -3.04
C ASN A 27 4.92 -21.81 -3.67
N SER A 28 4.64 -21.82 -4.98
CA SER A 28 4.12 -20.63 -5.69
C SER A 28 2.89 -20.03 -5.01
N ASN A 29 2.06 -20.83 -4.37
CA ASN A 29 0.84 -20.39 -3.68
C ASN A 29 1.13 -19.57 -2.41
N ILE A 30 2.18 -19.93 -1.67
CA ILE A 30 2.60 -19.16 -0.48
C ILE A 30 3.15 -17.80 -0.90
N GLY A 31 3.99 -17.76 -1.93
CA GLY A 31 4.53 -16.51 -2.47
C GLY A 31 3.43 -15.58 -2.97
N LYS A 32 2.43 -16.11 -3.69
CA LYS A 32 1.26 -15.35 -4.14
C LYS A 32 0.46 -14.77 -2.97
N GLY A 33 0.24 -15.58 -1.93
CA GLY A 33 -0.49 -15.15 -0.74
C GLY A 33 0.25 -14.04 0.03
N ILE A 34 1.56 -14.18 0.21
CA ILE A 34 2.39 -13.16 0.86
C ILE A 34 2.42 -11.88 0.04
N GLY A 35 2.64 -11.98 -1.27
CA GLY A 35 2.65 -10.83 -2.16
C GLY A 35 1.33 -10.06 -2.17
N ALA A 36 0.21 -10.79 -2.29
CA ALA A 36 -1.12 -10.20 -2.20
C ALA A 36 -1.37 -9.54 -0.83
N GLY A 37 -0.98 -10.21 0.25
CA GLY A 37 -1.11 -9.68 1.60
C GLY A 37 -0.31 -8.39 1.81
N LEU A 38 0.92 -8.33 1.33
CA LEU A 38 1.75 -7.11 1.38
C LEU A 38 1.18 -5.98 0.54
N ALA A 39 0.62 -6.27 -0.63
CA ALA A 39 -0.05 -5.28 -1.46
C ALA A 39 -1.26 -4.66 -0.74
N VAL A 40 -2.08 -5.48 -0.09
CA VAL A 40 -3.24 -5.02 0.70
C VAL A 40 -2.80 -4.19 1.90
N ILE A 41 -1.77 -4.63 2.63
CA ILE A 41 -1.23 -3.87 3.76
C ILE A 41 -0.71 -2.50 3.30
N GLY A 42 0.06 -2.46 2.20
CA GLY A 42 0.56 -1.22 1.63
C GLY A 42 -0.55 -0.27 1.21
N ALA A 43 -1.56 -0.78 0.51
CA ALA A 43 -2.73 -0.01 0.11
C ALA A 43 -3.51 0.50 1.33
N GLY A 44 -3.73 -0.33 2.33
CA GLY A 44 -4.43 0.04 3.56
C GLY A 44 -3.73 1.16 4.33
N ILE A 45 -2.41 1.08 4.47
CA ILE A 45 -1.61 2.14 5.10
C ILE A 45 -1.71 3.43 4.29
N GLY A 46 -1.57 3.35 2.96
CA GLY A 46 -1.69 4.50 2.07
C GLY A 46 -3.05 5.17 2.15
N LEU A 47 -4.14 4.40 2.12
CA LEU A 47 -5.50 4.89 2.29
C LEU A 47 -5.70 5.53 3.67
N GLY A 48 -5.13 4.94 4.72
CA GLY A 48 -5.17 5.50 6.06
C GLY A 48 -4.54 6.89 6.13
N TYR A 49 -3.38 7.09 5.51
CA TYR A 49 -2.73 8.40 5.44
C TYR A 49 -3.54 9.42 4.61
N ILE A 50 -4.10 9.00 3.49
CA ILE A 50 -4.96 9.86 2.67
C ILE A 50 -6.19 10.30 3.49
N GLY A 51 -6.84 9.35 4.15
CA GLY A 51 -8.02 9.62 4.98
C GLY A 51 -7.73 10.55 6.15
N ALA A 52 -6.65 10.32 6.87
CA ALA A 52 -6.24 11.18 7.98
C ALA A 52 -5.90 12.60 7.51
N GLY A 53 -5.10 12.72 6.44
CA GLY A 53 -4.75 14.02 5.86
C GLY A 53 -5.96 14.78 5.32
N MET A 54 -6.88 14.07 4.70
CA MET A 54 -8.15 14.65 4.23
C MET A 54 -8.97 15.18 5.41
N ALA A 55 -9.18 14.37 6.44
CA ALA A 55 -9.98 14.76 7.61
C ALA A 55 -9.38 15.99 8.32
N GLU A 56 -8.07 16.03 8.48
CA GLU A 56 -7.37 17.16 9.08
C GLU A 56 -7.49 18.42 8.21
N SER A 57 -7.31 18.31 6.92
CA SER A 57 -7.43 19.43 5.99
C SER A 57 -8.85 19.99 5.94
N MET A 58 -9.85 19.12 5.93
CA MET A 58 -11.27 19.53 5.97
C MET A 58 -11.63 20.21 7.29
N ALA A 59 -11.06 19.77 8.40
CA ALA A 59 -11.26 20.42 9.70
C ALA A 59 -10.65 21.83 9.76
N ARG A 60 -9.53 22.05 9.08
CA ARG A 60 -8.87 23.37 9.01
C ARG A 60 -9.52 24.30 8.01
N GLN A 61 -10.04 23.80 6.91
CA GLN A 61 -10.64 24.56 5.82
C GLN A 61 -12.02 23.98 5.43
N PRO A 62 -13.05 24.21 6.24
CA PRO A 62 -14.39 23.65 5.99
C PRO A 62 -15.00 24.09 4.65
N GLU A 63 -14.69 25.29 4.18
CA GLU A 63 -15.15 25.83 2.91
C GLU A 63 -14.58 25.08 1.69
N MET A 64 -13.41 24.42 1.85
CA MET A 64 -12.77 23.62 0.81
C MET A 64 -13.06 22.13 0.91
N ALA A 65 -13.88 21.71 1.88
CA ALA A 65 -14.15 20.31 2.18
C ALA A 65 -14.59 19.50 0.97
N LYS A 66 -15.44 20.08 0.11
CA LYS A 66 -15.94 19.42 -1.08
C LYS A 66 -14.85 19.15 -2.12
N GLU A 67 -13.96 20.11 -2.33
CA GLU A 67 -12.84 19.97 -3.29
C GLU A 67 -11.77 19.02 -2.74
N LEU A 68 -11.45 19.12 -1.45
CA LEU A 68 -10.52 18.22 -0.77
C LEU A 68 -11.02 16.76 -0.83
N SER A 69 -12.30 16.54 -0.57
CA SER A 69 -12.93 15.23 -0.66
C SER A 69 -12.83 14.63 -2.06
N LYS A 70 -13.12 15.40 -3.10
CA LYS A 70 -13.00 14.94 -4.49
C LYS A 70 -11.58 14.55 -4.84
N SER A 71 -10.61 15.41 -4.54
CA SER A 71 -9.20 15.16 -4.83
C SER A 71 -8.69 13.93 -4.11
N SER A 72 -9.03 13.76 -2.84
CA SER A 72 -8.64 12.61 -2.03
C SER A 72 -9.27 11.31 -2.53
N LEU A 73 -10.53 11.34 -2.99
CA LEU A 73 -11.20 10.20 -3.59
C LEU A 73 -10.51 9.74 -4.88
N ILE A 74 -10.07 10.67 -5.73
CA ILE A 74 -9.35 10.34 -6.96
C ILE A 74 -8.02 9.66 -6.62
N ILE A 75 -7.25 10.20 -5.67
CA ILE A 75 -5.99 9.63 -5.24
C ILE A 75 -6.20 8.24 -4.62
N ALA A 76 -7.22 8.09 -3.79
CA ALA A 76 -7.58 6.80 -3.19
C ALA A 76 -7.94 5.76 -4.26
N ALA A 77 -8.72 6.14 -5.25
CA ALA A 77 -9.09 5.24 -6.37
C ALA A 77 -7.88 4.81 -7.21
N LEU A 78 -6.94 5.74 -7.47
CA LEU A 78 -5.68 5.41 -8.15
C LEU A 78 -4.83 4.44 -7.33
N LEU A 79 -4.76 4.63 -6.01
CA LEU A 79 -4.03 3.73 -5.12
C LEU A 79 -4.63 2.32 -5.11
N GLU A 80 -5.96 2.22 -5.04
CA GLU A 80 -6.66 0.93 -5.13
C GLU A 80 -6.42 0.26 -6.48
N GLY A 81 -6.43 1.02 -7.57
CA GLY A 81 -6.11 0.51 -8.90
C GLY A 81 -4.72 -0.12 -8.95
N VAL A 82 -3.71 0.55 -8.42
CA VAL A 82 -2.34 0.01 -8.33
C VAL A 82 -2.28 -1.25 -7.46
N ALA A 83 -3.01 -1.28 -6.34
CA ALA A 83 -3.08 -2.46 -5.48
C ALA A 83 -3.73 -3.65 -6.19
N LEU A 84 -4.79 -3.44 -6.96
CA LEU A 84 -5.43 -4.48 -7.77
C LEU A 84 -4.49 -5.04 -8.84
N PHE A 85 -3.70 -4.19 -9.50
CA PHE A 85 -2.67 -4.64 -10.44
C PHE A 85 -1.59 -5.47 -9.74
N ALA A 86 -1.14 -5.07 -8.57
CA ALA A 86 -0.18 -5.84 -7.79
C ALA A 86 -0.71 -7.23 -7.43
N MET A 87 -1.97 -7.32 -7.01
CA MET A 87 -2.63 -8.60 -6.73
C MET A 87 -2.77 -9.46 -7.99
N LEU A 88 -3.12 -8.85 -9.13
CA LEU A 88 -3.21 -9.55 -10.41
C LEU A 88 -1.86 -10.13 -10.84
N ILE A 89 -0.80 -9.36 -10.72
CA ILE A 89 0.57 -9.80 -11.02
C ILE A 89 0.94 -10.98 -10.11
N CYS A 90 0.68 -10.89 -8.81
CA CYS A 90 0.93 -12.00 -7.88
C CYS A 90 0.18 -13.27 -8.26
N TYR A 91 -1.04 -13.14 -8.80
CA TYR A 91 -1.82 -14.27 -9.28
C TYR A 91 -1.26 -14.87 -10.58
N MET A 92 -0.76 -14.04 -11.47
CA MET A 92 -0.25 -14.45 -12.80
C MET A 92 1.16 -15.07 -12.75
N ILE A 93 1.96 -14.76 -11.74
CA ILE A 93 3.29 -15.37 -11.56
C ILE A 93 3.12 -16.84 -11.18
N ASN A 94 3.58 -17.72 -12.05
CA ASN A 94 3.55 -19.16 -11.86
C ASN A 94 4.88 -19.66 -11.34
#